data_90c6b50a939ee0bef2b3977a25358459
#
_entry.id   90c6b50a939ee0bef2b3977a25358459
#
_cell.length_a   1.000
_cell.length_b   1.000
_cell.length_c   1.000
_cell.angle_alpha   90.00
_cell.angle_beta   90.00
_cell.angle_gamma   90.00
#
_symmetry.space_group_name_H-M   'P 1'
#
loop_
_entity.id
_entity.type
_entity.pdbx_description
1 polymer ?
#
loop_
_entity_poly.entity_id
_entity_poly.type
_entity_poly.pdbx_seq_one_letter_code
_entity_poly.pdbx_strand_id
1 'polypeptide(L)'
;MSTMISNRSPISIYALGGLGEVGKNTYCIEDEKNIIIIDAGVRFPESDLPGVDYVIPDYTHLKNNSTKIKALFITHGHEDHIGGIPFLIQHVFIPVIYAPRLAAALIKHKLDEMRIKEKVKIVEYTENDFIKIGNSFTVQFFQVTHSIPDSFGICVDTNEGRIVTTGDFKIDLTPVGPDINLGKMA
;
A
#
# COMPACT_ATOMS: atom_id res chain seq x y z
N MET A 1 -41.28 -16.86 1.05
CA MET A 1 -40.29 -15.83 1.40
C MET A 1 -38.98 -16.24 0.70
N SER A 2 -38.67 -15.58 -0.43
CA SER A 2 -37.44 -15.82 -1.15
C SER A 2 -36.31 -15.08 -0.39
N THR A 3 -35.43 -15.81 0.25
CA THR A 3 -34.17 -15.29 0.76
C THR A 3 -33.40 -14.78 -0.42
N MET A 4 -33.34 -13.48 -0.62
CA MET A 4 -32.35 -12.88 -1.52
C MET A 4 -30.97 -13.22 -0.95
N ILE A 5 -30.32 -14.21 -1.52
CA ILE A 5 -28.91 -14.46 -1.31
C ILE A 5 -28.23 -13.23 -1.89
N SER A 6 -27.75 -12.36 -1.03
CA SER A 6 -26.91 -11.23 -1.39
C SER A 6 -25.70 -11.81 -2.14
N ASN A 7 -25.61 -11.53 -3.43
CA ASN A 7 -24.53 -11.98 -4.30
C ASN A 7 -23.28 -11.10 -3.99
N ARG A 8 -22.79 -11.20 -2.74
CA ARG A 8 -21.60 -10.48 -2.29
C ARG A 8 -20.39 -11.33 -2.65
N SER A 9 -19.50 -10.77 -3.45
CA SER A 9 -18.20 -11.42 -3.71
C SER A 9 -17.38 -11.39 -2.43
N PRO A 10 -16.83 -12.54 -1.99
CA PRO A 10 -16.00 -12.59 -0.80
C PRO A 10 -14.79 -11.68 -0.94
N ILE A 11 -14.37 -11.07 0.17
CA ILE A 11 -13.16 -10.26 0.25
C ILE A 11 -12.05 -11.08 0.86
N SER A 12 -10.92 -11.15 0.18
CA SER A 12 -9.70 -11.76 0.69
C SER A 12 -8.70 -10.69 1.12
N ILE A 13 -8.10 -10.88 2.29
CA ILE A 13 -7.01 -10.06 2.81
C ILE A 13 -5.81 -10.97 3.01
N TYR A 14 -4.68 -10.62 2.42
CA TYR A 14 -3.45 -11.40 2.57
C TYR A 14 -2.21 -10.52 2.48
N ALA A 15 -1.11 -10.99 3.06
CA ALA A 15 0.19 -10.35 2.98
C ALA A 15 1.13 -11.16 2.09
N LEU A 16 1.90 -10.45 1.27
CA LEU A 16 3.02 -11.04 0.53
C LEU A 16 4.32 -10.95 1.35
N GLY A 17 4.38 -10.04 2.31
CA GLY A 17 5.46 -9.86 3.27
C GLY A 17 5.03 -8.94 4.41
N GLY A 18 5.88 -8.79 5.43
CA GLY A 18 5.63 -7.90 6.56
C GLY A 18 4.90 -8.55 7.75
N LEU A 19 4.64 -9.86 7.71
CA LEU A 19 4.06 -10.58 8.85
C LEU A 19 5.14 -11.36 9.62
N GLY A 20 5.30 -11.02 10.90
CA GLY A 20 6.30 -11.66 11.75
C GLY A 20 7.75 -11.28 11.42
N GLU A 21 7.95 -10.25 10.62
CA GLU A 21 9.25 -9.73 10.20
C GLU A 21 9.18 -8.20 10.08
N VAL A 22 10.32 -7.54 10.10
CA VAL A 22 10.45 -6.11 9.76
C VAL A 22 10.87 -6.01 8.30
N GLY A 23 10.08 -5.28 7.52
CA GLY A 23 10.33 -5.07 6.08
C GLY A 23 9.43 -5.89 5.17
N LYS A 24 9.56 -5.68 3.88
CA LYS A 24 8.73 -6.25 2.80
C LYS A 24 7.23 -5.99 2.98
N ASN A 25 6.84 -4.91 3.67
CA ASN A 25 5.44 -4.59 3.89
C ASN A 25 4.68 -4.54 2.56
N THR A 26 3.81 -5.50 2.33
CA THR A 26 3.02 -5.61 1.09
C THR A 26 1.75 -6.39 1.40
N TYR A 27 0.63 -5.69 1.45
CA TYR A 27 -0.68 -6.24 1.79
C TYR A 27 -1.61 -6.12 0.59
N CYS A 28 -2.48 -7.08 0.42
CA CYS A 28 -3.44 -7.10 -0.68
C CYS A 28 -4.87 -7.26 -0.14
N ILE A 29 -5.80 -6.54 -0.76
CA ILE A 29 -7.23 -6.70 -0.57
C ILE A 29 -7.81 -7.03 -1.94
N GLU A 30 -8.47 -8.18 -2.03
CA GLU A 30 -8.93 -8.76 -3.30
C GLU A 30 -10.40 -9.15 -3.21
N ASP A 31 -11.14 -8.81 -4.27
CA ASP A 31 -12.42 -9.40 -4.61
C ASP A 31 -12.32 -10.22 -5.91
N GLU A 32 -13.45 -10.66 -6.43
CA GLU A 32 -13.50 -11.44 -7.68
C GLU A 32 -12.82 -10.72 -8.86
N LYS A 33 -12.89 -9.38 -8.94
CA LYS A 33 -12.49 -8.57 -10.10
C LYS A 33 -11.40 -7.56 -9.84
N ASN A 34 -11.12 -7.26 -8.59
CA ASN A 34 -10.23 -6.18 -8.21
C ASN A 34 -9.21 -6.62 -7.17
N ILE A 35 -7.97 -6.18 -7.34
CA ILE A 35 -6.91 -6.25 -6.34
C ILE A 35 -6.42 -4.83 -6.10
N ILE A 36 -6.37 -4.41 -4.85
CA ILE A 36 -5.62 -3.26 -4.42
C ILE A 36 -4.46 -3.72 -3.55
N ILE A 37 -3.32 -3.05 -3.70
CA ILE A 37 -2.10 -3.35 -2.98
C ILE A 37 -1.84 -2.19 -2.02
N ILE A 38 -1.45 -2.47 -0.80
CA ILE A 38 -1.06 -1.48 0.21
C ILE A 38 0.40 -1.74 0.54
N ASP A 39 1.23 -0.74 0.25
CA ASP A 39 2.68 -0.76 0.34
C ASP A 39 3.37 -1.81 -0.56
N ALA A 40 4.63 -1.60 -0.85
CA ALA A 40 5.49 -2.51 -1.60
C ALA A 40 6.93 -2.30 -1.12
N GLY A 41 7.26 -2.88 0.01
CA GLY A 41 8.50 -2.70 0.69
C GLY A 41 9.58 -3.71 0.33
N VAL A 42 10.79 -3.42 0.80
CA VAL A 42 11.92 -4.35 0.84
C VAL A 42 12.28 -4.69 2.28
N ARG A 43 12.98 -5.80 2.45
CA ARG A 43 13.77 -6.06 3.66
C ARG A 43 15.24 -5.99 3.30
N PHE A 44 16.04 -5.37 4.16
CA PHE A 44 17.49 -5.46 4.06
C PHE A 44 17.95 -6.83 4.57
N PRO A 45 18.85 -7.50 3.84
CA PRO A 45 19.33 -8.81 4.26
C PRO A 45 20.15 -8.70 5.55
N GLU A 46 20.15 -9.77 6.33
CA GLU A 46 21.05 -9.92 7.47
C GLU A 46 22.46 -10.27 6.98
N SER A 47 23.45 -10.24 7.87
CA SER A 47 24.86 -10.47 7.55
C SER A 47 25.18 -11.87 6.99
N ASP A 48 24.25 -12.81 7.07
CA ASP A 48 24.34 -14.18 6.57
C ASP A 48 24.07 -14.32 5.05
N LEU A 49 23.67 -13.24 4.37
CA LEU A 49 23.38 -13.21 2.94
C LEU A 49 24.35 -12.26 2.18
N PRO A 50 25.65 -12.58 2.11
CA PRO A 50 26.63 -11.72 1.46
C PRO A 50 26.33 -11.57 -0.03
N GLY A 51 26.34 -10.32 -0.54
CA GLY A 51 26.07 -9.99 -1.94
C GLY A 51 24.60 -9.86 -2.29
N VAL A 52 23.71 -9.92 -1.30
CA VAL A 52 22.27 -9.62 -1.46
C VAL A 52 22.02 -8.20 -0.94
N ASP A 53 21.52 -7.30 -1.79
CA ASP A 53 21.21 -5.93 -1.40
C ASP A 53 19.80 -5.78 -0.84
N TYR A 54 18.83 -6.53 -1.39
CA TYR A 54 17.41 -6.46 -1.02
C TYR A 54 16.76 -7.83 -1.03
N VAL A 55 15.81 -8.02 -0.12
CA VAL A 55 14.88 -9.15 -0.12
C VAL A 55 13.49 -8.59 -0.41
N ILE A 56 12.82 -9.13 -1.43
CA ILE A 56 11.50 -8.71 -1.90
C ILE A 56 10.46 -9.83 -1.70
N PRO A 57 9.17 -9.49 -1.66
CA PRO A 57 8.10 -10.50 -1.69
C PRO A 57 8.08 -11.31 -3.00
N ASP A 58 7.47 -12.49 -2.96
CA ASP A 58 7.09 -13.22 -4.16
C ASP A 58 5.83 -12.60 -4.80
N TYR A 59 6.00 -12.06 -5.99
CA TYR A 59 4.92 -11.41 -6.74
C TYR A 59 4.18 -12.35 -7.69
N THR A 60 4.39 -13.67 -7.63
CA THR A 60 3.80 -14.65 -8.55
C THR A 60 2.26 -14.57 -8.58
N HIS A 61 1.61 -14.42 -7.42
CA HIS A 61 0.16 -14.27 -7.37
C HIS A 61 -0.33 -13.02 -8.10
N LEU A 62 0.33 -11.88 -7.88
CA LEU A 62 -0.01 -10.61 -8.55
C LEU A 62 0.23 -10.69 -10.06
N LYS A 63 1.33 -11.33 -10.48
CA LYS A 63 1.64 -11.53 -11.90
C LYS A 63 0.56 -12.35 -12.59
N ASN A 64 0.11 -13.43 -11.97
CA ASN A 64 -0.93 -14.31 -12.52
C ASN A 64 -2.31 -13.66 -12.54
N ASN A 65 -2.55 -12.62 -11.72
CA ASN A 65 -3.79 -11.90 -11.60
C ASN A 65 -3.67 -10.41 -12.03
N SER A 66 -2.72 -10.08 -12.88
CA SER A 66 -2.36 -8.69 -13.22
C SER A 66 -3.52 -7.86 -13.77
N THR A 67 -4.49 -8.46 -14.45
CA THR A 67 -5.69 -7.78 -14.98
C THR A 67 -6.66 -7.31 -13.88
N LYS A 68 -6.59 -7.91 -12.70
CA LYS A 68 -7.39 -7.55 -11.53
C LYS A 68 -6.79 -6.36 -10.77
N ILE A 69 -5.50 -6.08 -10.91
CA ILE A 69 -4.82 -5.03 -10.16
C ILE A 69 -5.32 -3.67 -10.61
N LYS A 70 -5.76 -2.85 -9.65
CA LYS A 70 -6.34 -1.53 -9.90
C LYS A 70 -5.45 -0.39 -9.42
N ALA A 71 -4.80 -0.55 -8.29
CA ALA A 71 -3.93 0.47 -7.71
C ALA A 71 -2.98 -0.10 -6.67
N LEU A 72 -1.89 0.62 -6.44
CA LEU A 72 -1.02 0.51 -5.28
C LEU A 72 -1.20 1.77 -4.42
N PHE A 73 -1.46 1.60 -3.15
CA PHE A 73 -1.60 2.66 -2.16
C PHE A 73 -0.40 2.63 -1.21
N ILE A 74 0.20 3.75 -0.94
CA ILE A 74 1.38 3.88 -0.08
C ILE A 74 1.01 4.61 1.19
N THR A 75 1.39 4.05 2.33
CA THR A 75 1.14 4.67 3.64
C THR A 75 2.13 5.79 3.94
N HIS A 76 3.41 5.59 3.68
CA HIS A 76 4.49 6.56 3.91
C HIS A 76 5.77 6.19 3.14
N GLY A 77 6.83 7.00 3.28
CA GLY A 77 8.01 6.94 2.43
C GLY A 77 9.20 6.12 2.93
N HIS A 78 9.06 5.23 3.92
CA HIS A 78 10.17 4.37 4.34
C HIS A 78 10.43 3.24 3.35
N GLU A 79 11.68 2.77 3.29
CA GLU A 79 12.14 1.75 2.33
C GLU A 79 11.42 0.41 2.47
N ASP A 80 11.07 0.02 3.67
CA ASP A 80 10.31 -1.19 3.95
C ASP A 80 8.83 -1.09 3.55
N HIS A 81 8.41 0.08 3.03
CA HIS A 81 7.08 0.34 2.46
C HIS A 81 7.11 0.74 0.98
N ILE A 82 8.20 1.35 0.48
CA ILE A 82 8.29 1.78 -0.94
C ILE A 82 9.44 1.17 -1.71
N GLY A 83 10.43 0.58 -1.03
CA GLY A 83 11.67 0.12 -1.65
C GLY A 83 11.48 -1.00 -2.67
N GLY A 84 10.40 -1.77 -2.58
CA GLY A 84 10.05 -2.85 -3.51
C GLY A 84 9.38 -2.39 -4.80
N ILE A 85 8.92 -1.12 -4.88
CA ILE A 85 8.18 -0.61 -6.04
C ILE A 85 8.94 -0.80 -7.36
N PRO A 86 10.24 -0.47 -7.47
CA PRO A 86 10.99 -0.67 -8.72
C PRO A 86 10.98 -2.13 -9.19
N PHE A 87 11.06 -3.07 -8.25
CA PHE A 87 11.02 -4.50 -8.57
C PHE A 87 9.61 -4.97 -8.92
N LEU A 88 8.59 -4.48 -8.18
CA LEU A 88 7.19 -4.83 -8.43
C LEU A 88 6.76 -4.44 -9.85
N ILE A 89 7.00 -3.18 -10.26
CA ILE A 89 6.51 -2.68 -11.55
C ILE A 89 7.22 -3.29 -12.76
N GLN A 90 8.42 -3.86 -12.59
CA GLN A 90 9.10 -4.62 -13.63
C GLN A 90 8.46 -5.99 -13.89
N HIS A 91 7.72 -6.51 -12.92
CA HIS A 91 7.10 -7.84 -13.00
C HIS A 91 5.58 -7.79 -13.15
N VAL A 92 4.96 -6.70 -12.68
CA VAL A 92 3.51 -6.57 -12.57
C VAL A 92 3.08 -5.20 -13.07
N PHE A 93 2.11 -5.15 -13.97
CA PHE A 93 1.54 -3.86 -14.40
C PHE A 93 0.71 -3.23 -13.28
N ILE A 94 1.13 -2.06 -12.82
CA ILE A 94 0.41 -1.25 -11.83
C ILE A 94 -0.17 -0.03 -12.55
N PRO A 95 -1.50 0.10 -12.65
CA PRO A 95 -2.12 1.22 -13.38
C PRO A 95 -1.83 2.59 -12.77
N VAL A 96 -1.82 2.66 -11.44
CA VAL A 96 -1.59 3.89 -10.68
C VAL A 96 -1.06 3.59 -9.29
N ILE A 97 -0.16 4.44 -8.82
CA ILE A 97 0.31 4.50 -7.44
C ILE A 97 -0.29 5.75 -6.80
N TYR A 98 -1.01 5.57 -5.70
CA TYR A 98 -1.45 6.67 -4.84
C TYR A 98 -0.52 6.76 -3.64
N ALA A 99 0.07 7.92 -3.42
CA ALA A 99 1.06 8.10 -2.37
C ALA A 99 0.94 9.50 -1.73
N PRO A 100 1.29 9.66 -0.44
CA PRO A 100 1.44 10.99 0.13
C PRO A 100 2.57 11.75 -0.57
N ARG A 101 2.56 13.07 -0.46
CA ARG A 101 3.46 13.96 -1.22
C ARG A 101 4.94 13.58 -1.11
N LEU A 102 5.44 13.38 0.12
CA LEU A 102 6.84 13.01 0.33
C LEU A 102 7.16 11.64 -0.28
N ALA A 103 6.32 10.64 -0.01
CA ALA A 103 6.51 9.30 -0.58
C ALA A 103 6.46 9.32 -2.11
N ALA A 104 5.57 10.10 -2.71
CA ALA A 104 5.48 10.26 -4.17
C ALA A 104 6.79 10.83 -4.75
N ALA A 105 7.40 11.81 -4.08
CA ALA A 105 8.69 12.37 -4.50
C ALA A 105 9.82 11.34 -4.38
N LEU A 106 9.88 10.61 -3.27
CA LEU A 106 10.88 9.56 -3.04
C LEU A 106 10.75 8.42 -4.07
N ILE A 107 9.53 7.99 -4.38
CA ILE A 107 9.29 6.96 -5.39
C ILE A 107 9.76 7.43 -6.76
N LYS A 108 9.42 8.65 -7.18
CA LYS A 108 9.89 9.21 -8.47
C LYS A 108 11.40 9.23 -8.54
N HIS A 109 12.08 9.73 -7.49
CA HIS A 109 13.53 9.76 -7.40
C HIS A 109 14.15 8.36 -7.52
N LYS A 110 13.62 7.38 -6.77
CA LYS A 110 14.07 5.99 -6.80
C LYS A 110 13.92 5.35 -8.18
N LEU A 111 12.79 5.58 -8.86
CA LEU A 111 12.58 5.05 -10.21
C LEU A 111 13.59 5.65 -11.22
N ASP A 112 13.90 6.94 -11.09
CA ASP A 112 14.88 7.64 -11.93
C ASP A 112 16.30 7.13 -11.64
N GLU A 113 16.68 7.00 -10.37
CA GLU A 113 18.00 6.51 -9.93
C GLU A 113 18.26 5.10 -10.44
N MET A 114 17.30 4.22 -10.31
CA MET A 114 17.35 2.83 -10.80
C MET A 114 17.12 2.70 -12.30
N ARG A 115 16.92 3.81 -13.01
CA ARG A 115 16.69 3.86 -14.47
C ARG A 115 15.55 2.94 -14.93
N ILE A 116 14.48 2.89 -14.17
CA ILE A 116 13.31 2.08 -14.48
C ILE A 116 12.61 2.67 -15.70
N LYS A 117 12.38 1.83 -16.72
CA LYS A 117 11.77 2.24 -17.99
C LYS A 117 10.25 2.20 -17.95
N GLU A 118 9.70 1.40 -17.08
CA GLU A 118 8.28 1.23 -16.86
C GLU A 118 7.67 2.54 -16.34
N LYS A 119 6.72 3.08 -17.13
CA LYS A 119 6.01 4.30 -16.73
C LYS A 119 4.80 3.92 -15.90
N VAL A 120 4.75 4.42 -14.68
CA VAL A 120 3.61 4.30 -13.79
C VAL A 120 3.09 5.69 -13.44
N LYS A 121 1.76 5.83 -13.40
CA LYS A 121 1.13 7.07 -12.95
C LYS A 121 1.24 7.16 -11.43
N ILE A 122 1.79 8.25 -10.90
CA ILE A 122 1.84 8.53 -9.47
C ILE A 122 0.94 9.72 -9.19
N VAL A 123 -0.02 9.53 -8.28
CA VAL A 123 -1.02 10.52 -7.87
C VAL A 123 -0.85 10.77 -6.38
N GLU A 124 -0.69 12.02 -6.02
CA GLU A 124 -0.62 12.43 -4.63
C GLU A 124 -2.01 12.43 -4.01
N TYR A 125 -2.10 12.04 -2.73
CA TYR A 125 -3.33 12.10 -1.95
C TYR A 125 -3.11 12.81 -0.61
N THR A 126 -4.20 13.22 0.00
CA THR A 126 -4.30 13.81 1.33
C THR A 126 -5.37 13.08 2.15
N GLU A 127 -5.52 13.41 3.42
CA GLU A 127 -6.57 12.83 4.28
C GLU A 127 -8.00 13.16 3.84
N ASN A 128 -8.17 14.13 2.94
CA ASN A 128 -9.49 14.56 2.45
C ASN A 128 -9.92 13.84 1.18
N ASP A 129 -9.06 13.00 0.62
CA ASP A 129 -9.34 12.30 -0.62
C ASP A 129 -10.11 10.99 -0.38
N PHE A 130 -10.99 10.67 -1.34
CA PHE A 130 -11.76 9.44 -1.41
C PHE A 130 -11.56 8.84 -2.79
N ILE A 131 -11.01 7.63 -2.84
CA ILE A 131 -10.67 6.97 -4.10
C ILE A 131 -11.55 5.74 -4.28
N LYS A 132 -12.40 5.78 -5.29
CA LYS A 132 -13.26 4.64 -5.66
C LYS A 132 -12.54 3.71 -6.61
N ILE A 133 -12.53 2.43 -6.28
CA ILE A 133 -11.97 1.35 -7.11
C ILE A 133 -13.11 0.43 -7.55
N GLY A 134 -13.52 0.59 -8.80
CA GLY A 134 -14.71 -0.08 -9.31
C GLY A 134 -15.95 0.24 -8.47
N ASN A 135 -16.74 -0.77 -8.20
CA ASN A 135 -17.92 -0.67 -7.33
C ASN A 135 -17.68 -1.34 -5.95
N SER A 136 -16.48 -1.86 -5.71
CA SER A 136 -16.20 -2.74 -4.58
C SER A 136 -15.49 -2.05 -3.44
N PHE A 137 -14.58 -1.11 -3.73
CA PHE A 137 -13.76 -0.48 -2.72
C PHE A 137 -13.88 1.03 -2.75
N THR A 138 -13.93 1.64 -1.57
CA THR A 138 -13.71 3.07 -1.38
C THR A 138 -12.56 3.23 -0.40
N VAL A 139 -11.47 3.84 -0.86
CA VAL A 139 -10.25 4.02 -0.08
C VAL A 139 -10.22 5.43 0.49
N GLN A 140 -9.95 5.54 1.77
CA GLN A 140 -9.86 6.78 2.55
C GLN A 140 -8.57 6.77 3.35
N PHE A 141 -8.14 7.93 3.81
CA PHE A 141 -6.88 8.13 4.49
C PHE A 141 -7.09 8.88 5.80
N PHE A 142 -6.25 8.63 6.78
CA PHE A 142 -6.22 9.39 8.03
C PHE A 142 -4.78 9.65 8.43
N GLN A 143 -4.50 10.87 8.88
CA GLN A 143 -3.17 11.29 9.30
C GLN A 143 -2.72 10.52 10.52
N VAL A 144 -1.51 9.98 10.48
CA VAL A 144 -0.82 9.40 11.64
C VAL A 144 0.52 10.08 11.87
N THR A 145 1.02 10.00 13.10
CA THR A 145 2.38 10.46 13.43
C THR A 145 3.35 9.29 13.36
N HIS A 146 4.50 9.53 12.75
CA HIS A 146 5.57 8.56 12.60
C HIS A 146 6.93 9.26 12.58
N SER A 147 8.03 8.53 12.33
CA SER A 147 9.39 9.08 12.26
C SER A 147 9.70 9.77 10.92
N ILE A 148 8.79 9.71 9.96
CA ILE A 148 8.86 10.41 8.67
C ILE A 148 7.59 11.25 8.48
N PRO A 149 7.67 12.45 7.86
CA PRO A 149 6.49 13.25 7.52
C PRO A 149 5.57 12.56 6.52
N ASP A 150 4.33 13.08 6.41
CA ASP A 150 3.31 12.60 5.48
C ASP A 150 3.03 11.09 5.63
N SER A 151 2.79 10.64 6.87
CA SER A 151 2.42 9.26 7.17
C SER A 151 0.91 9.13 7.37
N PHE A 152 0.33 8.12 6.74
CA PHE A 152 -1.12 7.89 6.75
C PHE A 152 -1.48 6.44 7.05
N GLY A 153 -2.56 6.26 7.81
CA GLY A 153 -3.31 5.03 7.79
C GLY A 153 -4.30 5.02 6.61
N ILE A 154 -4.67 3.85 6.17
CA ILE A 154 -5.57 3.62 5.04
C ILE A 154 -6.77 2.82 5.51
N CYS A 155 -7.95 3.32 5.15
CA CYS A 155 -9.22 2.67 5.41
C CYS A 155 -9.86 2.28 4.07
N VAL A 156 -10.24 1.03 3.92
CA VAL A 156 -10.91 0.50 2.73
C VAL A 156 -12.31 0.05 3.10
N ASP A 157 -13.31 0.79 2.65
CA ASP A 157 -14.69 0.37 2.75
C ASP A 157 -15.00 -0.64 1.66
N THR A 158 -15.57 -1.77 2.07
CA THR A 158 -15.99 -2.87 1.18
C THR A 158 -17.46 -3.23 1.45
N ASN A 159 -18.02 -4.09 0.61
CA ASN A 159 -19.38 -4.63 0.81
C ASN A 159 -19.50 -5.61 2.00
N GLU A 160 -18.37 -6.12 2.52
CA GLU A 160 -18.32 -7.02 3.69
C GLU A 160 -17.96 -6.30 4.99
N GLY A 161 -17.51 -5.06 4.90
CA GLY A 161 -17.10 -4.25 6.05
C GLY A 161 -15.91 -3.37 5.74
N ARG A 162 -15.38 -2.78 6.79
CA ARG A 162 -14.26 -1.85 6.73
C ARG A 162 -12.95 -2.54 7.12
N ILE A 163 -11.93 -2.36 6.30
CA ILE A 163 -10.58 -2.86 6.54
C ILE A 163 -9.69 -1.66 6.81
N VAL A 164 -8.97 -1.67 7.92
CA VAL A 164 -8.10 -0.56 8.31
C VAL A 164 -6.67 -1.07 8.50
N THR A 165 -5.73 -0.38 7.87
CA THR A 165 -4.31 -0.48 8.20
C THR A 165 -3.83 0.86 8.73
N THR A 166 -3.14 0.84 9.85
CA THR A 166 -2.59 2.06 10.45
C THR A 166 -1.33 2.54 9.74
N GLY A 167 -0.75 1.72 8.87
CA GLY A 167 0.65 1.88 8.52
C GLY A 167 1.51 1.84 9.79
N ASP A 168 2.68 2.42 9.73
CA ASP A 168 3.53 2.62 10.89
C ASP A 168 3.13 3.91 11.60
N PHE A 169 2.87 3.84 12.89
CA PHE A 169 2.50 5.00 13.66
C PHE A 169 3.09 4.98 15.08
N LYS A 170 3.19 6.15 15.66
CA LYS A 170 3.43 6.37 17.09
C LYS A 170 2.41 7.35 17.63
N ILE A 171 2.16 7.30 18.92
CA ILE A 171 1.43 8.37 19.59
C ILE A 171 2.45 9.41 20.05
N ASP A 172 2.41 10.58 19.42
CA ASP A 172 3.27 11.71 19.72
C ASP A 172 2.37 12.91 20.04
N LEU A 173 2.50 13.44 21.24
CA LEU A 173 1.68 14.57 21.71
C LEU A 173 2.29 15.93 21.35
N THR A 174 3.49 15.93 20.78
CA THR A 174 4.24 17.14 20.39
C THR A 174 4.97 16.92 19.05
N PRO A 175 4.27 16.50 17.99
CA PRO A 175 4.92 16.20 16.70
C PRO A 175 5.47 17.47 16.04
N VAL A 176 6.49 17.33 15.21
CA VAL A 176 7.04 18.39 14.34
C VAL A 176 6.19 18.57 13.08
N GLY A 177 5.03 18.01 12.98
CA GLY A 177 4.13 18.06 11.82
C GLY A 177 2.69 18.04 12.29
N PRO A 178 1.77 17.66 11.42
CA PRO A 178 0.37 17.49 11.80
C PRO A 178 0.20 16.44 12.90
N ASP A 179 -0.76 16.68 13.78
CA ASP A 179 -1.15 15.71 14.81
C ASP A 179 -1.81 14.46 14.18
N ILE A 180 -1.75 13.36 14.92
CA ILE A 180 -2.52 12.17 14.55
C ILE A 180 -4.02 12.47 14.59
N ASN A 181 -4.74 12.08 13.55
CA ASN A 181 -6.19 12.29 13.49
C ASN A 181 -6.94 11.12 14.15
N LEU A 182 -6.90 11.07 15.48
CA LEU A 182 -7.59 10.03 16.27
C LEU A 182 -9.09 9.98 16.00
N GLY A 183 -9.73 11.13 15.75
CA GLY A 183 -11.17 11.20 15.46
C GLY A 183 -11.55 10.51 14.15
N LYS A 184 -10.68 10.57 13.14
CA LYS A 184 -10.89 9.89 11.87
C LYS A 184 -10.46 8.43 11.90
N MET A 185 -9.52 8.08 12.78
CA MET A 185 -9.05 6.71 13.00
C MET A 185 -10.09 5.86 13.74
N ALA A 186 -10.89 6.46 14.64
CA ALA A 186 -11.95 5.78 15.40
C ALA A 186 -13.26 5.61 14.58
#